data_bfa53db2d9126bbab99de9656ebaef19
#
_entry.id   bfa53db2d9126bbab99de9656ebaef19
#
_cell.length_a   1.000
_cell.length_b   1.000
_cell.length_c   1.000
_cell.angle_alpha   90.00
_cell.angle_beta   90.00
_cell.angle_gamma   90.00
#
_symmetry.space_group_name_H-M   'P 1'
#
loop_
_entity.id
_entity.type
_entity.pdbx_description
1 polymer ?
#
loop_
_entity_poly.entity_id
_entity_poly.type
_entity_poly.pdbx_seq_one_letter_code
_entity_poly.pdbx_strand_id
1 'polypeptide(L)'
;MKIIIVVAVGVAVSAMAASVAYGQMAEGVADANGNLHVPEDYRTLYQSLGSWAVAADEGKGSKELHVVYASPGTIAAYRKDGHFPDGAVLVKEVHEAATAQMTTGTVSHAGTMKGWFVMLRDSNGRYAGNKLWGEGWVWSWFDAANPLKTTSTDFKADCQACHVPAQSTEWVYASGYPPLRR
;
A
#
# COMPACT_ATOMS: atom_id res chain seq x y z
N MET A 1 -20.47 -37.35 -23.04
CA MET A 1 -19.72 -36.14 -23.48
C MET A 1 -20.47 -34.89 -23.04
N LYS A 2 -20.72 -34.70 -21.70
CA LYS A 2 -21.48 -33.56 -21.14
C LYS A 2 -20.88 -32.95 -19.85
N ILE A 3 -19.69 -33.37 -19.43
CA ILE A 3 -19.12 -32.96 -18.12
C ILE A 3 -18.02 -31.88 -18.25
N ILE A 4 -17.49 -31.61 -19.44
CA ILE A 4 -16.32 -30.73 -19.62
C ILE A 4 -16.72 -29.22 -19.69
N ILE A 5 -17.97 -28.87 -19.97
CA ILE A 5 -18.40 -27.47 -20.15
C ILE A 5 -18.64 -26.74 -18.82
N VAL A 6 -18.95 -27.45 -17.74
CA VAL A 6 -19.28 -26.80 -16.44
C VAL A 6 -18.06 -26.29 -15.70
N VAL A 7 -16.88 -26.91 -15.86
CA VAL A 7 -15.64 -26.48 -15.18
C VAL A 7 -15.05 -25.20 -15.77
N ALA A 8 -15.17 -24.99 -17.07
CA ALA A 8 -14.64 -23.79 -17.74
C ALA A 8 -15.42 -22.51 -17.38
N VAL A 9 -16.73 -22.61 -17.17
CA VAL A 9 -17.59 -21.47 -16.80
C VAL A 9 -17.33 -21.02 -15.37
N GLY A 10 -17.08 -21.94 -14.44
CA GLY A 10 -16.81 -21.60 -13.03
C GLY A 10 -15.51 -20.82 -12.82
N VAL A 11 -14.46 -21.14 -13.56
CA VAL A 11 -13.15 -20.46 -13.46
C VAL A 11 -13.22 -19.05 -14.07
N ALA A 12 -13.92 -18.89 -15.20
CA ALA A 12 -14.07 -17.57 -15.85
C ALA A 12 -14.90 -16.60 -14.99
N VAL A 13 -15.95 -17.06 -14.32
CA VAL A 13 -16.79 -16.21 -13.45
C VAL A 13 -16.03 -15.78 -12.19
N SER A 14 -15.20 -16.65 -11.61
CA SER A 14 -14.39 -16.30 -10.45
C SER A 14 -13.30 -15.28 -10.77
N ALA A 15 -12.67 -15.36 -11.93
CA ALA A 15 -11.65 -14.41 -12.38
C ALA A 15 -12.26 -13.02 -12.69
N MET A 16 -13.45 -12.99 -13.31
CA MET A 16 -14.16 -11.73 -13.57
C MET A 16 -14.63 -11.05 -12.28
N ALA A 17 -15.13 -11.79 -11.30
CA ALA A 17 -15.57 -11.24 -10.03
C ALA A 17 -14.40 -10.60 -9.24
N ALA A 18 -13.21 -11.20 -9.26
CA ALA A 18 -12.03 -10.65 -8.63
C ALA A 18 -11.59 -9.34 -9.31
N SER A 19 -11.51 -9.30 -10.63
CA SER A 19 -11.11 -8.10 -11.38
C SER A 19 -12.08 -6.93 -11.20
N VAL A 20 -13.38 -7.19 -11.11
CA VAL A 20 -14.40 -6.17 -10.83
C VAL A 20 -14.25 -5.61 -9.41
N ALA A 21 -13.99 -6.46 -8.41
CA ALA A 21 -13.79 -6.03 -7.02
C ALA A 21 -12.56 -5.11 -6.86
N TYR A 22 -11.45 -5.44 -7.52
CA TYR A 22 -10.25 -4.58 -7.51
C TYR A 22 -10.49 -3.25 -8.26
N GLY A 23 -11.19 -3.27 -9.39
CA GLY A 23 -11.54 -2.07 -10.12
C GLY A 23 -12.38 -1.10 -9.29
N GLN A 24 -13.39 -1.59 -8.58
CA GLN A 24 -14.22 -0.76 -7.70
C GLN A 24 -13.46 -0.14 -6.53
N MET A 25 -12.47 -0.84 -5.97
CA MET A 25 -11.63 -0.28 -4.89
C MET A 25 -10.69 0.82 -5.39
N ALA A 26 -10.17 0.69 -6.60
CA ALA A 26 -9.36 1.72 -7.25
C ALA A 26 -10.17 3.00 -7.53
N GLU A 27 -11.43 2.85 -7.98
CA GLU A 27 -12.36 3.98 -8.20
C GLU A 27 -12.67 4.76 -6.92
N GLY A 28 -12.62 4.10 -5.75
CA GLY A 28 -12.82 4.74 -4.45
C GLY A 28 -11.59 5.41 -3.84
N VAL A 29 -10.41 5.36 -4.51
CA VAL A 29 -9.13 5.89 -3.97
C VAL A 29 -8.50 6.90 -4.91
N ALA A 30 -8.85 6.87 -6.19
CA ALA A 30 -8.36 7.77 -7.22
C ALA A 30 -9.51 8.44 -7.97
N ASP A 31 -9.35 9.70 -8.32
CA ASP A 31 -10.22 10.37 -9.28
C ASP A 31 -9.92 9.93 -10.74
N ALA A 32 -10.67 10.46 -11.70
CA ALA A 32 -10.53 10.13 -13.12
C ALA A 32 -9.12 10.48 -13.69
N ASN A 33 -8.37 11.35 -13.04
CA ASN A 33 -7.03 11.77 -13.41
C ASN A 33 -5.94 11.02 -12.65
N GLY A 34 -6.31 10.10 -11.75
CA GLY A 34 -5.38 9.38 -10.89
C GLY A 34 -4.89 10.17 -9.68
N ASN A 35 -5.56 11.26 -9.28
CA ASN A 35 -5.25 11.91 -8.03
C ASN A 35 -5.79 11.08 -6.89
N LEU A 36 -4.91 10.64 -6.00
CA LEU A 36 -5.27 9.79 -4.87
C LEU A 36 -5.81 10.62 -3.70
N HIS A 37 -6.52 9.95 -2.81
CA HIS A 37 -6.82 10.39 -1.45
C HIS A 37 -6.64 9.23 -0.47
N VAL A 38 -6.56 9.53 0.82
CA VAL A 38 -6.50 8.50 1.86
C VAL A 38 -7.88 7.82 1.96
N PRO A 39 -7.98 6.48 1.79
CA PRO A 39 -9.26 5.78 1.95
C PRO A 39 -9.76 5.92 3.38
N GLU A 40 -11.03 6.28 3.59
CA GLU A 40 -11.58 6.56 4.92
C GLU A 40 -11.56 5.33 5.84
N ASP A 41 -11.95 4.17 5.31
CA ASP A 41 -12.15 2.94 6.09
C ASP A 41 -10.98 1.95 6.03
N TYR A 42 -9.79 2.38 5.59
CA TYR A 42 -8.67 1.44 5.39
C TYR A 42 -8.30 0.67 6.67
N ARG A 43 -8.40 1.27 7.86
CA ARG A 43 -8.06 0.60 9.13
C ARG A 43 -8.99 -0.57 9.48
N THR A 44 -10.23 -0.53 8.98
CA THR A 44 -11.24 -1.58 9.23
C THR A 44 -11.36 -2.58 8.10
N LEU A 45 -11.10 -2.14 6.87
CA LEU A 45 -11.29 -2.95 5.67
C LEU A 45 -10.00 -3.58 5.13
N TYR A 46 -8.84 -2.92 5.33
CA TYR A 46 -7.58 -3.40 4.78
C TYR A 46 -6.86 -4.33 5.75
N GLN A 47 -6.06 -5.23 5.19
CA GLN A 47 -5.24 -6.17 5.95
C GLN A 47 -3.91 -5.51 6.35
N SER A 48 -3.51 -5.64 7.62
CA SER A 48 -2.19 -5.17 8.05
C SER A 48 -1.10 -6.00 7.39
N LEU A 49 -0.12 -5.34 6.78
CA LEU A 49 1.12 -5.95 6.29
C LEU A 49 2.17 -6.05 7.39
N GLY A 50 2.13 -5.13 8.35
CA GLY A 50 3.09 -5.04 9.44
C GLY A 50 3.54 -3.61 9.70
N SER A 51 4.55 -3.47 10.54
CA SER A 51 5.09 -2.19 10.96
C SER A 51 6.61 -2.15 10.87
N TRP A 52 7.14 -0.94 10.69
CA TRP A 52 8.56 -0.65 10.73
C TRP A 52 8.82 0.39 11.81
N ALA A 53 9.78 0.11 12.67
CA ALA A 53 10.31 1.08 13.63
C ALA A 53 11.57 1.70 13.03
N VAL A 54 11.52 2.99 12.74
CA VAL A 54 12.71 3.75 12.31
C VAL A 54 13.50 4.10 13.57
N ALA A 55 14.71 3.58 13.68
CA ALA A 55 15.54 3.80 14.86
C ALA A 55 15.79 5.31 15.10
N ALA A 56 15.89 5.68 16.37
CA ALA A 56 16.36 7.00 16.75
C ALA A 56 17.81 7.19 16.26
N ASP A 57 18.15 8.42 15.87
CA ASP A 57 19.50 8.72 15.40
C ASP A 57 20.51 8.62 16.54
N GLU A 58 20.05 8.92 17.77
CA GLU A 58 20.83 8.81 19.00
C GLU A 58 19.96 8.20 20.14
N GLY A 59 20.60 7.50 21.06
CA GLY A 59 19.93 6.93 22.23
C GLY A 59 19.20 5.62 21.95
N LYS A 60 18.14 5.37 22.73
CA LYS A 60 17.30 4.16 22.62
C LYS A 60 15.92 4.50 22.08
N GLY A 61 15.32 3.52 21.41
CA GLY A 61 13.96 3.63 20.88
C GLY A 61 13.92 3.96 19.39
N SER A 62 12.82 4.54 18.97
CA SER A 62 12.53 4.87 17.57
C SER A 62 12.18 6.34 17.42
N LYS A 63 12.45 6.91 16.24
CA LYS A 63 12.00 8.27 15.88
C LYS A 63 10.65 8.26 15.18
N GLU A 64 10.37 7.19 14.44
CA GLU A 64 9.10 7.03 13.74
C GLU A 64 8.63 5.57 13.80
N LEU A 65 7.32 5.41 13.71
CA LEU A 65 6.66 4.13 13.46
C LEU A 65 5.81 4.22 12.20
N HIS A 66 6.03 3.28 11.30
CA HIS A 66 5.29 3.11 10.07
C HIS A 66 4.40 1.88 10.19
N VAL A 67 3.10 2.02 9.95
CA VAL A 67 2.14 0.91 9.90
C VAL A 67 1.58 0.81 8.51
N VAL A 68 1.61 -0.38 7.90
CA VAL A 68 1.25 -0.55 6.50
C VAL A 68 0.08 -1.50 6.36
N TYR A 69 -0.86 -1.12 5.52
CA TYR A 69 -2.07 -1.85 5.20
C TYR A 69 -2.16 -2.08 3.69
N ALA A 70 -2.77 -3.19 3.31
CA ALA A 70 -3.05 -3.54 1.92
C ALA A 70 -4.55 -3.80 1.72
N SER A 71 -5.09 -3.34 0.61
CA SER A 71 -6.48 -3.56 0.24
C SER A 71 -6.85 -5.05 0.19
N PRO A 72 -8.12 -5.43 0.42
CA PRO A 72 -8.55 -6.82 0.48
C PRO A 72 -8.10 -7.63 -0.73
N GLY A 73 -7.65 -8.88 -0.49
CA GLY A 73 -7.18 -9.79 -1.54
C GLY A 73 -5.75 -9.54 -2.04
N THR A 74 -5.16 -8.36 -1.81
CA THR A 74 -3.79 -8.01 -2.27
C THR A 74 -2.75 -9.00 -1.77
N ILE A 75 -2.79 -9.38 -0.48
CA ILE A 75 -1.84 -10.34 0.11
C ILE A 75 -1.97 -11.71 -0.56
N ALA A 76 -3.20 -12.18 -0.72
CA ALA A 76 -3.47 -13.50 -1.33
C ALA A 76 -2.98 -13.56 -2.79
N ALA A 77 -3.25 -12.51 -3.58
CA ALA A 77 -2.79 -12.40 -4.96
C ALA A 77 -1.25 -12.35 -5.03
N TYR A 78 -0.61 -11.49 -4.24
CA TYR A 78 0.85 -11.40 -4.23
C TYR A 78 1.52 -12.73 -3.83
N ARG A 79 1.00 -13.41 -2.81
CA ARG A 79 1.55 -14.72 -2.41
C ARG A 79 1.40 -15.78 -3.47
N LYS A 80 0.31 -15.75 -4.24
CA LYS A 80 0.06 -16.68 -5.33
C LYS A 80 0.97 -16.41 -6.53
N ASP A 81 1.00 -15.18 -7.00
CA ASP A 81 1.53 -14.83 -8.31
C ASP A 81 2.92 -14.14 -8.24
N GLY A 82 3.30 -13.58 -7.09
CA GLY A 82 4.53 -12.80 -6.89
C GLY A 82 4.41 -11.36 -7.37
N HIS A 83 3.20 -10.94 -7.74
CA HIS A 83 2.90 -9.62 -8.28
C HIS A 83 1.70 -8.99 -7.57
N PHE A 84 1.76 -7.68 -7.39
CA PHE A 84 0.61 -6.94 -6.89
C PHE A 84 -0.45 -6.85 -7.99
N PRO A 85 -1.72 -7.22 -7.69
CA PRO A 85 -2.79 -7.13 -8.68
C PRO A 85 -3.07 -5.68 -9.05
N ASP A 86 -3.47 -5.45 -10.30
CA ASP A 86 -3.94 -4.13 -10.74
C ASP A 86 -5.09 -3.64 -9.83
N GLY A 87 -5.06 -2.37 -9.42
CA GLY A 87 -6.00 -1.81 -8.46
C GLY A 87 -5.66 -2.08 -6.99
N ALA A 88 -4.59 -2.80 -6.66
CA ALA A 88 -4.15 -2.95 -5.27
C ALA A 88 -3.80 -1.59 -4.65
N VAL A 89 -4.26 -1.34 -3.44
CA VAL A 89 -3.95 -0.12 -2.68
C VAL A 89 -3.11 -0.47 -1.46
N LEU A 90 -2.02 0.26 -1.27
CA LEU A 90 -1.22 0.22 -0.06
C LEU A 90 -1.32 1.57 0.66
N VAL A 91 -1.58 1.52 1.95
CA VAL A 91 -1.61 2.71 2.82
C VAL A 91 -0.57 2.55 3.90
N LYS A 92 0.36 3.49 4.00
CA LYS A 92 1.36 3.55 5.05
C LYS A 92 1.12 4.76 5.95
N GLU A 93 0.76 4.51 7.19
CA GLU A 93 0.76 5.52 8.24
C GLU A 93 2.17 5.83 8.68
N VAL A 94 2.46 7.09 8.91
CA VAL A 94 3.70 7.56 9.54
C VAL A 94 3.36 8.29 10.83
N HIS A 95 3.90 7.80 11.94
CA HIS A 95 3.73 8.37 13.27
C HIS A 95 5.08 8.80 13.84
N GLU A 96 5.11 9.86 14.63
CA GLU A 96 6.17 10.05 15.61
C GLU A 96 6.18 8.86 16.57
N ALA A 97 7.34 8.43 17.00
CA ALA A 97 7.42 7.40 18.03
C ALA A 97 7.46 8.04 19.41
N ALA A 98 6.56 7.59 20.28
CA ALA A 98 6.63 7.86 21.73
C ALA A 98 7.37 6.71 22.40
N THR A 99 8.51 7.00 23.04
CA THR A 99 9.33 5.99 23.73
C THR A 99 9.19 6.15 25.25
N ALA A 100 8.92 5.04 25.93
CA ALA A 100 8.74 4.99 27.38
C ALA A 100 9.36 3.73 27.98
N GLN A 101 9.70 3.80 29.28
CA GLN A 101 10.12 2.63 30.05
C GLN A 101 8.87 1.91 30.56
N MET A 102 8.76 0.62 30.24
CA MET A 102 7.66 -0.25 30.67
C MET A 102 8.20 -1.52 31.35
N THR A 103 7.33 -2.38 31.87
CA THR A 103 7.72 -3.65 32.54
C THR A 103 8.48 -4.60 31.58
N THR A 104 8.24 -4.52 30.30
CA THR A 104 8.94 -5.30 29.26
C THR A 104 10.27 -4.68 28.80
N GLY A 105 10.62 -3.50 29.33
CA GLY A 105 11.80 -2.72 28.94
C GLY A 105 11.43 -1.39 28.26
N THR A 106 12.41 -0.77 27.58
CA THR A 106 12.17 0.43 26.79
C THR A 106 11.37 0.06 25.54
N VAL A 107 10.20 0.66 25.37
CA VAL A 107 9.31 0.41 24.23
C VAL A 107 9.03 1.70 23.46
N SER A 108 8.80 1.58 22.17
CA SER A 108 8.28 2.67 21.33
C SER A 108 6.89 2.29 20.82
N HIS A 109 5.97 3.23 20.87
CA HIS A 109 4.62 3.07 20.31
C HIS A 109 4.25 4.28 19.46
N ALA A 110 3.19 4.15 18.65
CA ALA A 110 2.71 5.22 17.79
C ALA A 110 2.26 6.42 18.65
N GLY A 111 2.83 7.57 18.35
CA GLY A 111 2.47 8.88 18.88
C GLY A 111 1.65 9.68 17.86
N THR A 112 2.01 10.96 17.70
CA THR A 112 1.34 11.88 16.79
C THR A 112 1.40 11.38 15.35
N MET A 113 0.26 11.38 14.65
CA MET A 113 0.21 11.10 13.22
C MET A 113 0.88 12.22 12.45
N LYS A 114 1.81 11.88 11.56
CA LYS A 114 2.47 12.80 10.61
C LYS A 114 1.73 12.85 9.29
N GLY A 115 1.23 11.69 8.83
CA GLY A 115 0.51 11.59 7.56
C GLY A 115 0.53 10.18 6.98
N TRP A 116 0.21 10.11 5.69
CA TRP A 116 0.07 8.85 4.97
C TRP A 116 0.79 8.88 3.63
N PHE A 117 1.46 7.79 3.30
CA PHE A 117 1.73 7.44 1.91
C PHE A 117 0.63 6.52 1.41
N VAL A 118 0.11 6.82 0.23
CA VAL A 118 -0.85 5.97 -0.49
C VAL A 118 -0.26 5.60 -1.83
N MET A 119 -0.31 4.31 -2.17
CA MET A 119 0.09 3.78 -3.45
C MET A 119 -1.07 3.01 -4.07
N LEU A 120 -1.36 3.25 -5.35
CA LEU A 120 -2.33 2.51 -6.14
C LEU A 120 -1.62 1.79 -7.27
N ARG A 121 -1.76 0.47 -7.35
CA ARG A 121 -1.23 -0.32 -8.47
C ARG A 121 -2.00 0.00 -9.75
N ASP A 122 -1.29 0.46 -10.75
CA ASP A 122 -1.80 0.76 -12.09
C ASP A 122 -0.88 0.14 -13.14
N SER A 123 -0.88 -1.19 -13.17
CA SER A 123 -0.05 -1.97 -14.10
C SER A 123 -0.43 -1.78 -15.55
N ASN A 124 -1.66 -1.35 -15.81
CA ASN A 124 -2.20 -1.08 -17.14
C ASN A 124 -1.89 0.34 -17.65
N GLY A 125 -1.32 1.21 -16.79
CA GLY A 125 -0.96 2.57 -17.17
C GLY A 125 -2.14 3.49 -17.43
N ARG A 126 -3.29 3.25 -16.77
CA ARG A 126 -4.49 4.09 -16.88
C ARG A 126 -4.19 5.54 -16.55
N TYR A 127 -3.32 5.75 -15.57
CA TYR A 127 -2.93 7.06 -15.05
C TYR A 127 -1.53 7.51 -15.48
N ALA A 128 -0.94 6.91 -16.51
CA ALA A 128 0.44 7.21 -16.94
C ALA A 128 0.70 8.68 -17.32
N GLY A 129 -0.35 9.47 -17.56
CA GLY A 129 -0.27 10.92 -17.78
C GLY A 129 -0.16 11.74 -16.50
N ASN A 130 -0.38 11.15 -15.32
CA ASN A 130 -0.26 11.83 -14.02
C ASN A 130 1.23 11.90 -13.62
N LYS A 131 1.70 13.05 -13.14
CA LYS A 131 3.09 13.22 -12.69
C LYS A 131 3.47 12.34 -11.50
N LEU A 132 2.49 11.92 -10.73
CA LEU A 132 2.66 11.00 -9.59
C LEU A 132 2.60 9.52 -10.01
N TRP A 133 2.40 9.23 -11.30
CA TRP A 133 2.52 7.87 -11.82
C TRP A 133 3.99 7.53 -12.11
N GLY A 134 4.42 6.36 -11.68
CA GLY A 134 5.73 5.81 -12.00
C GLY A 134 5.82 4.34 -11.68
N GLU A 135 6.47 3.58 -12.57
CA GLU A 135 6.78 2.16 -12.39
C GLU A 135 5.55 1.26 -12.12
N GLY A 136 4.42 1.63 -12.74
CA GLY A 136 3.16 0.91 -12.62
C GLY A 136 2.40 1.18 -11.32
N TRP A 137 2.69 2.27 -10.64
CA TRP A 137 2.00 2.74 -9.46
C TRP A 137 1.69 4.22 -9.56
N VAL A 138 0.62 4.66 -8.88
CA VAL A 138 0.39 6.06 -8.54
C VAL A 138 0.80 6.27 -7.08
N TRP A 139 1.49 7.36 -6.79
CA TRP A 139 2.15 7.63 -5.51
C TRP A 139 1.66 8.94 -4.91
N SER A 140 1.40 8.98 -3.62
CA SER A 140 1.03 10.23 -2.96
C SER A 140 1.42 10.23 -1.48
N TRP A 141 1.83 11.40 -0.99
CA TRP A 141 1.95 11.71 0.43
C TRP A 141 0.85 12.70 0.84
N PHE A 142 0.29 12.50 2.02
CA PHE A 142 -0.74 13.35 2.61
C PHE A 142 -0.33 13.71 4.03
N ASP A 143 -0.34 15.01 4.36
CA ASP A 143 -0.15 15.47 5.72
C ASP A 143 -1.38 15.13 6.59
N ALA A 144 -1.15 14.83 7.86
CA ALA A 144 -2.22 14.46 8.79
C ALA A 144 -3.33 15.52 8.90
N ALA A 145 -2.99 16.79 8.67
CA ALA A 145 -3.94 17.89 8.68
C ALA A 145 -4.86 17.93 7.44
N ASN A 146 -4.49 17.24 6.33
CA ASN A 146 -5.26 17.26 5.09
C ASN A 146 -5.17 15.94 4.31
N PRO A 147 -5.96 14.93 4.66
CA PRO A 147 -5.93 13.61 4.01
C PRO A 147 -6.52 13.58 2.60
N LEU A 148 -7.13 14.68 2.14
CA LEU A 148 -7.76 14.76 0.83
C LEU A 148 -6.88 15.41 -0.24
N LYS A 149 -5.77 16.05 0.16
CA LYS A 149 -4.90 16.76 -0.76
C LYS A 149 -3.47 16.33 -0.60
N THR A 150 -2.92 15.68 -1.63
CA THR A 150 -1.50 15.32 -1.65
C THR A 150 -0.60 16.57 -1.67
N THR A 151 0.54 16.46 -1.00
CA THR A 151 1.64 17.44 -1.11
C THR A 151 2.76 16.94 -2.01
N SER A 152 2.67 15.69 -2.51
CA SER A 152 3.58 15.19 -3.54
C SER A 152 3.31 15.87 -4.88
N THR A 153 4.37 16.10 -5.65
CA THR A 153 4.33 16.86 -6.90
C THR A 153 4.78 16.08 -8.12
N ASP A 154 5.71 15.13 -7.94
CA ASP A 154 6.29 14.32 -9.01
C ASP A 154 6.87 13.02 -8.45
N PHE A 155 6.60 11.89 -9.12
CA PHE A 155 7.12 10.58 -8.70
C PHE A 155 8.64 10.54 -8.59
N LYS A 156 9.36 11.09 -9.58
CA LYS A 156 10.83 11.04 -9.61
C LYS A 156 11.46 11.89 -8.51
N ALA A 157 10.84 13.03 -8.22
CA ALA A 157 11.34 13.95 -7.19
C ALA A 157 11.04 13.43 -5.78
N ASP A 158 9.83 12.92 -5.55
CA ASP A 158 9.31 12.72 -4.19
C ASP A 158 9.34 11.25 -3.72
N CYS A 159 9.40 10.27 -4.66
CA CYS A 159 9.17 8.86 -4.31
C CYS A 159 10.28 7.92 -4.79
N GLN A 160 10.77 8.10 -6.02
CA GLN A 160 11.60 7.13 -6.73
C GLN A 160 12.86 6.75 -5.97
N ALA A 161 13.64 7.75 -5.53
CA ALA A 161 14.95 7.52 -4.93
C ALA A 161 14.89 6.58 -3.71
N CYS A 162 13.87 6.74 -2.86
CA CYS A 162 13.67 5.90 -1.68
C CYS A 162 13.20 4.49 -2.03
N HIS A 163 12.60 4.28 -3.21
CA HIS A 163 12.02 3.00 -3.61
C HIS A 163 12.86 2.19 -4.59
N VAL A 164 13.93 2.76 -5.20
CA VAL A 164 14.89 2.05 -6.08
C VAL A 164 15.40 0.74 -5.46
N PRO A 165 15.77 0.65 -4.15
CA PRO A 165 16.26 -0.60 -3.58
C PRO A 165 15.21 -1.73 -3.56
N ALA A 166 13.91 -1.40 -3.71
CA ALA A 166 12.81 -2.35 -3.74
C ALA A 166 12.28 -2.63 -5.17
N GLN A 167 13.00 -2.20 -6.21
CA GLN A 167 12.58 -2.36 -7.61
C GLN A 167 12.29 -3.81 -7.99
N SER A 168 13.10 -4.76 -7.51
CA SER A 168 12.94 -6.19 -7.79
C SER A 168 11.67 -6.82 -7.19
N THR A 169 11.02 -6.13 -6.25
CA THR A 169 9.77 -6.53 -5.61
C THR A 169 8.64 -5.52 -5.90
N GLU A 170 8.61 -5.04 -7.16
CA GLU A 170 7.64 -4.08 -7.66
C GLU A 170 7.60 -2.77 -6.84
N TRP A 171 8.79 -2.27 -6.44
CA TRP A 171 8.97 -1.01 -5.72
C TRP A 171 8.40 -1.00 -4.28
N VAL A 172 8.05 -2.18 -3.74
CA VAL A 172 7.56 -2.38 -2.37
C VAL A 172 8.59 -3.20 -1.59
N TYR A 173 8.95 -2.78 -0.39
CA TYR A 173 9.87 -3.52 0.49
C TYR A 173 9.23 -4.81 1.04
N ALA A 174 8.82 -5.71 0.13
CA ALA A 174 8.01 -6.89 0.44
C ALA A 174 8.68 -7.84 1.45
N SER A 175 10.01 -7.95 1.45
CA SER A 175 10.77 -8.80 2.38
C SER A 175 10.58 -8.41 3.85
N GLY A 176 10.29 -7.13 4.11
CA GLY A 176 10.02 -6.60 5.46
C GLY A 176 8.61 -6.86 5.98
N TYR A 177 7.71 -7.38 5.13
CA TYR A 177 6.32 -7.63 5.48
C TYR A 177 6.04 -9.13 5.55
N PRO A 178 5.94 -9.74 6.77
CA PRO A 178 5.73 -11.17 6.91
C PRO A 178 4.56 -11.74 6.10
N PRO A 179 3.40 -11.07 5.98
CA PRO A 179 2.28 -11.57 5.17
C PRO A 179 2.58 -11.70 3.67
N LEU A 180 3.56 -10.98 3.13
CA LEU A 180 3.97 -11.05 1.72
C LEU A 180 5.04 -12.10 1.44
N ARG A 181 5.64 -12.71 2.48
CA ARG A 181 6.68 -13.74 2.29
C ARG A 181 6.09 -14.97 1.59
N ARG A 182 6.85 -15.48 0.63
CA ARG A 182 6.52 -16.67 -0.17
C ARG A 182 7.39 -17.83 0.29
#